data_438e101cc4d36e2d24aceaf8a2feb3a5
#
_entry.id   438e101cc4d36e2d24aceaf8a2feb3a5
#
_cell.length_a   1.000
_cell.length_b   1.000
_cell.length_c   1.000
_cell.angle_alpha   90.00
_cell.angle_beta   90.00
_cell.angle_gamma   90.00
#
_symmetry.space_group_name_H-M   'P 1'
#
loop_
_entity.id
_entity.type
_entity.pdbx_description
1 polymer ?
#
loop_
_entity_poly.entity_id
_entity_poly.type
_entity_poly.pdbx_seq_one_letter_code
_entity_poly.pdbx_strand_id
1 'polypeptide(L)'
;DSLMAYKSYHNQLLYGQGQTQTAVEALLFDKIQKMEAEKKSQSVLERERYNDLMDYYTLWAHQIKTPIAAGSLLVQDLTDPDAKKQLGQEFFKIESYVNLVLQYLRLESFHDDLVLKKENLEDLVKEVVKKYALFFIQKGLTLNLHDLDRTIVTDKKWFMIILEQVLSNSLKYTKEGGIEIFCQDDVLYLKDTGLGIKDSDI
;
A
#
# COMPACT_ATOMS: atom_id res chain seq x y z
N ASP A 1 16.17 3.77 -23.14
CA ASP A 1 17.53 3.40 -23.61
C ASP A 1 17.79 3.81 -25.08
N SER A 2 16.86 3.59 -26.01
CA SER A 2 17.05 3.93 -27.43
C SER A 2 17.16 5.43 -27.69
N LEU A 3 16.46 6.27 -26.93
CA LEU A 3 16.47 7.73 -27.08
C LEU A 3 17.77 8.36 -26.54
N MET A 4 18.30 7.83 -25.44
CA MET A 4 19.61 8.22 -24.89
C MET A 4 20.74 7.86 -25.85
N ALA A 5 20.68 6.69 -26.44
CA ALA A 5 21.63 6.27 -27.49
C ALA A 5 21.53 7.17 -28.73
N TYR A 6 20.30 7.52 -29.15
CA TYR A 6 20.07 8.44 -30.26
C TYR A 6 20.56 9.85 -29.96
N LYS A 7 20.31 10.40 -28.76
CA LYS A 7 20.84 11.71 -28.34
C LYS A 7 22.37 11.74 -28.27
N SER A 8 22.99 10.65 -27.78
CA SER A 8 24.46 10.50 -27.76
C SER A 8 25.05 10.46 -29.17
N TYR A 9 24.44 9.68 -30.05
CA TYR A 9 24.86 9.56 -31.46
C TYR A 9 24.66 10.89 -32.21
N HIS A 10 23.57 11.58 -31.99
CA HIS A 10 23.26 12.88 -32.59
C HIS A 10 24.22 13.98 -32.10
N ASN A 11 24.57 14.02 -30.81
CA ASN A 11 25.59 14.94 -30.30
C ASN A 11 26.98 14.67 -30.87
N GLN A 12 27.36 13.41 -31.10
CA GLN A 12 28.61 13.06 -31.78
C GLN A 12 28.63 13.54 -33.24
N LEU A 13 27.50 13.51 -33.97
CA LEU A 13 27.37 14.01 -35.33
C LEU A 13 27.43 15.56 -35.39
N LEU A 14 26.87 16.25 -34.39
CA LEU A 14 26.88 17.72 -34.33
C LEU A 14 28.28 18.31 -34.02
N TYR A 15 29.11 17.60 -33.26
CA TYR A 15 30.46 18.05 -32.90
C TYR A 15 31.55 17.56 -33.86
N GLY A 16 31.21 16.66 -34.81
CA GLY A 16 32.09 16.17 -35.86
C GLY A 16 31.81 16.85 -37.22
N GLN A 17 32.45 17.97 -37.46
CA GLN A 17 32.61 18.66 -38.78
C GLN A 17 31.38 18.69 -39.71
N GLY A 18 30.75 19.83 -39.80
CA GLY A 18 30.23 20.50 -41.02
C GLY A 18 29.48 19.61 -42.06
N GLN A 19 28.58 18.75 -41.67
CA GLN A 19 27.67 18.13 -42.62
C GLN A 19 26.26 18.70 -42.43
N THR A 20 25.72 19.23 -43.52
CA THR A 20 24.34 19.68 -43.64
C THR A 20 23.39 18.57 -43.20
N GLN A 21 22.73 18.84 -42.08
CA GLN A 21 21.59 17.99 -41.62
C GLN A 21 20.64 17.82 -42.80
N THR A 22 20.31 16.60 -43.16
CA THR A 22 19.31 16.37 -44.19
C THR A 22 17.97 16.94 -43.74
N ALA A 23 17.17 17.51 -44.63
CA ALA A 23 15.85 18.06 -44.30
C ALA A 23 14.97 17.03 -43.59
N VAL A 24 15.16 15.76 -43.89
CA VAL A 24 14.47 14.60 -43.27
C VAL A 24 14.88 14.44 -41.81
N GLU A 25 16.17 14.54 -41.48
CA GLU A 25 16.66 14.43 -40.11
C GLU A 25 16.14 15.57 -39.22
N ALA A 26 16.14 16.80 -39.74
CA ALA A 26 15.58 17.95 -39.05
C ALA A 26 14.07 17.78 -38.77
N LEU A 27 13.31 17.29 -39.74
CA LEU A 27 11.88 17.03 -39.59
C LEU A 27 11.59 15.91 -38.56
N LEU A 28 12.37 14.85 -38.60
CA LEU A 28 12.25 13.74 -37.62
C LEU A 28 12.57 14.22 -36.22
N PHE A 29 13.62 15.03 -36.05
CA PHE A 29 13.99 15.57 -34.75
C PHE A 29 12.91 16.49 -34.17
N ASP A 30 12.35 17.41 -34.98
CA ASP A 30 11.23 18.28 -34.58
C ASP A 30 10.01 17.45 -34.18
N LYS A 31 9.69 16.39 -34.93
CA LYS A 31 8.58 15.49 -34.63
C LYS A 31 8.81 14.73 -33.32
N ILE A 32 10.01 14.23 -33.06
CA ILE A 32 10.36 13.54 -31.82
C ILE A 32 10.23 14.49 -30.63
N GLN A 33 10.74 15.73 -30.74
CA GLN A 33 10.62 16.73 -29.69
C GLN A 33 9.16 17.09 -29.38
N LYS A 34 8.33 17.25 -30.41
CA LYS A 34 6.88 17.49 -30.22
C LYS A 34 6.20 16.33 -29.50
N MET A 35 6.48 15.10 -29.94
CA MET A 35 5.92 13.91 -29.31
C MET A 35 6.38 13.76 -27.83
N GLU A 36 7.65 14.10 -27.52
CA GLU A 36 8.15 14.11 -26.13
C GLU A 36 7.44 15.18 -25.29
N ALA A 37 7.25 16.38 -25.84
CA ALA A 37 6.55 17.47 -25.16
C ALA A 37 5.08 17.11 -24.91
N GLU A 38 4.39 16.56 -25.90
CA GLU A 38 3.00 16.08 -25.79
C GLU A 38 2.88 14.97 -24.73
N LYS A 39 3.77 13.95 -24.78
CA LYS A 39 3.81 12.88 -23.80
C LYS A 39 4.04 13.40 -22.38
N LYS A 40 4.97 14.36 -22.23
CA LYS A 40 5.24 15.00 -20.93
C LYS A 40 4.04 15.79 -20.43
N SER A 41 3.39 16.55 -21.30
CA SER A 41 2.16 17.29 -20.95
C SER A 41 1.03 16.35 -20.54
N GLN A 42 0.82 15.27 -21.29
CA GLN A 42 -0.20 14.28 -20.96
C GLN A 42 0.07 13.61 -19.62
N SER A 43 1.32 13.22 -19.33
CA SER A 43 1.68 12.62 -18.05
C SER A 43 1.48 13.55 -16.86
N VAL A 44 1.69 14.87 -17.05
CA VAL A 44 1.41 15.88 -16.01
C VAL A 44 -0.09 15.97 -15.74
N LEU A 45 -0.92 16.05 -16.80
CA LEU A 45 -2.38 16.10 -16.66
C LEU A 45 -2.97 14.84 -16.02
N GLU A 46 -2.46 13.67 -16.37
CA GLU A 46 -2.87 12.41 -15.76
C GLU A 46 -2.51 12.39 -14.27
N ARG A 47 -1.32 12.89 -13.91
CA ARG A 47 -0.89 12.98 -12.52
C ARG A 47 -1.74 13.97 -11.70
N GLU A 48 -2.08 15.12 -12.26
CA GLU A 48 -2.98 16.09 -11.61
C GLU A 48 -4.35 15.48 -11.36
N ARG A 49 -4.96 14.85 -12.37
CA ARG A 49 -6.25 14.16 -12.22
C ARG A 49 -6.22 13.05 -11.17
N TYR A 50 -5.11 12.31 -11.13
CA TYR A 50 -4.92 11.28 -10.13
C TYR A 50 -4.83 11.87 -8.72
N ASN A 51 -4.06 12.95 -8.53
CA ASN A 51 -3.95 13.62 -7.25
C ASN A 51 -5.31 14.17 -6.77
N ASP A 52 -6.07 14.83 -7.65
CA ASP A 52 -7.41 15.33 -7.35
C ASP A 52 -8.35 14.19 -6.89
N LEU A 53 -8.28 13.04 -7.57
CA LEU A 53 -9.04 11.85 -7.21
C LEU A 53 -8.64 11.30 -5.84
N MET A 54 -7.34 11.27 -5.54
CA MET A 54 -6.80 10.82 -4.25
C MET A 54 -7.21 11.74 -3.10
N ASP A 55 -7.19 13.05 -3.32
CA ASP A 55 -7.63 14.04 -2.34
C ASP A 55 -9.13 13.88 -2.06
N TYR A 56 -9.94 13.69 -3.10
CA TYR A 56 -11.36 13.40 -2.97
C TYR A 56 -11.63 12.13 -2.15
N TYR A 57 -10.97 11.02 -2.46
CA TYR A 57 -11.18 9.76 -1.72
C TYR A 57 -10.65 9.84 -0.28
N THR A 58 -9.57 10.59 -0.05
CA THR A 58 -9.05 10.83 1.29
C THR A 58 -10.07 11.60 2.14
N LEU A 59 -10.64 12.66 1.59
CA LEU A 59 -11.69 13.44 2.25
C LEU A 59 -12.94 12.57 2.51
N TRP A 60 -13.38 11.82 1.49
CA TRP A 60 -14.52 10.91 1.60
C TRP A 60 -14.33 9.87 2.71
N ALA A 61 -13.14 9.27 2.82
CA ALA A 61 -12.86 8.30 3.87
C ALA A 61 -12.86 8.93 5.28
N HIS A 62 -12.37 10.16 5.41
CA HIS A 62 -12.48 10.89 6.68
C HIS A 62 -13.94 11.14 7.05
N GLN A 63 -14.78 11.51 6.07
CA GLN A 63 -16.21 11.73 6.29
C GLN A 63 -16.96 10.45 6.68
N ILE A 64 -16.57 9.29 6.14
CA ILE A 64 -17.17 8.00 6.51
C ILE A 64 -16.66 7.49 7.87
N LYS A 65 -15.40 7.69 8.20
CA LYS A 65 -14.85 7.28 9.51
C LYS A 65 -15.56 7.95 10.68
N THR A 66 -16.01 9.17 10.52
CA THR A 66 -16.73 9.92 11.58
C THR A 66 -18.03 9.22 12.03
N PRO A 67 -18.99 8.89 11.12
CA PRO A 67 -20.21 8.18 11.52
C PRO A 67 -19.92 6.74 11.97
N ILE A 68 -18.88 6.07 11.43
CA ILE A 68 -18.43 4.75 11.91
C ILE A 68 -18.01 4.85 13.38
N ALA A 69 -17.15 5.83 13.73
CA ALA A 69 -16.70 6.04 15.09
C ALA A 69 -17.86 6.39 16.04
N ALA A 70 -18.78 7.24 15.59
CA ALA A 70 -19.98 7.57 16.36
C ALA A 70 -20.87 6.34 16.60
N GLY A 71 -21.11 5.54 15.56
CA GLY A 71 -21.85 4.27 15.68
C GLY A 71 -21.15 3.27 16.59
N SER A 72 -19.83 3.16 16.53
CA SER A 72 -19.05 2.29 17.41
C SER A 72 -19.14 2.73 18.88
N LEU A 73 -19.20 4.03 19.16
CA LEU A 73 -19.44 4.53 20.52
C LEU A 73 -20.85 4.17 21.01
N LEU A 74 -21.89 4.34 20.17
CA LEU A 74 -23.26 3.96 20.53
C LEU A 74 -23.37 2.45 20.81
N VAL A 75 -22.65 1.63 20.08
CA VAL A 75 -22.59 0.18 20.32
C VAL A 75 -21.97 -0.13 21.70
N GLN A 76 -21.03 0.68 22.19
CA GLN A 76 -20.44 0.48 23.52
C GLN A 76 -21.45 0.66 24.67
N ASP A 77 -22.47 1.46 24.46
CA ASP A 77 -23.51 1.72 25.45
C ASP A 77 -24.64 0.66 25.45
N LEU A 78 -24.60 -0.30 24.51
CA LEU A 78 -25.57 -1.40 24.49
C LEU A 78 -25.43 -2.31 25.71
N THR A 79 -26.56 -2.65 26.30
CA THR A 79 -26.65 -3.52 27.46
C THR A 79 -26.63 -5.01 27.09
N ASP A 80 -27.07 -5.34 25.88
CA ASP A 80 -27.05 -6.70 25.33
C ASP A 80 -25.64 -7.06 24.84
N PRO A 81 -24.94 -8.03 25.46
CA PRO A 81 -23.58 -8.39 25.09
C PRO A 81 -23.47 -8.99 23.67
N ASP A 82 -24.49 -9.72 23.23
CA ASP A 82 -24.49 -10.37 21.92
C ASP A 82 -24.72 -9.36 20.80
N ALA A 83 -25.67 -8.45 20.97
CA ALA A 83 -25.88 -7.33 20.05
C ALA A 83 -24.65 -6.42 19.98
N LYS A 84 -24.04 -6.10 21.12
CA LYS A 84 -22.78 -5.33 21.21
C LYS A 84 -21.67 -5.96 20.41
N LYS A 85 -21.46 -7.27 20.58
CA LYS A 85 -20.43 -8.03 19.88
C LYS A 85 -20.66 -8.04 18.36
N GLN A 86 -21.89 -8.36 17.93
CA GLN A 86 -22.23 -8.44 16.51
C GLN A 86 -22.11 -7.10 15.82
N LEU A 87 -22.67 -6.03 16.37
CA LEU A 87 -22.60 -4.69 15.80
C LEU A 87 -21.16 -4.15 15.77
N GLY A 88 -20.40 -4.39 16.84
CA GLY A 88 -18.97 -4.02 16.87
C GLY A 88 -18.16 -4.68 15.75
N GLN A 89 -18.45 -5.96 15.45
CA GLN A 89 -17.82 -6.66 14.33
C GLN A 89 -18.22 -6.07 12.97
N GLU A 90 -19.48 -5.68 12.79
CA GLU A 90 -19.92 -5.06 11.53
C GLU A 90 -19.30 -3.66 11.31
N PHE A 91 -19.22 -2.84 12.35
CA PHE A 91 -18.53 -1.54 12.26
C PHE A 91 -17.05 -1.71 11.92
N PHE A 92 -16.39 -2.69 12.51
CA PHE A 92 -15.00 -3.00 12.16
C PHE A 92 -14.84 -3.43 10.71
N LYS A 93 -15.74 -4.28 10.19
CA LYS A 93 -15.71 -4.67 8.77
C LYS A 93 -15.86 -3.45 7.85
N ILE A 94 -16.80 -2.55 8.16
CA ILE A 94 -17.01 -1.32 7.38
C ILE A 94 -15.73 -0.47 7.38
N GLU A 95 -15.12 -0.26 8.55
CA GLU A 95 -13.87 0.49 8.67
C GLU A 95 -12.73 -0.17 7.88
N SER A 96 -12.64 -1.50 7.94
CA SER A 96 -11.65 -2.28 7.20
C SER A 96 -11.84 -2.13 5.69
N TYR A 97 -13.08 -2.14 5.18
CA TYR A 97 -13.35 -1.93 3.76
C TYR A 97 -13.02 -0.52 3.30
N VAL A 98 -13.33 0.51 4.09
CA VAL A 98 -12.94 1.90 3.78
C VAL A 98 -11.41 2.03 3.71
N ASN A 99 -10.70 1.42 4.66
CA ASN A 99 -9.24 1.44 4.66
C ASN A 99 -8.66 0.67 3.45
N LEU A 100 -9.27 -0.46 3.07
CA LEU A 100 -8.85 -1.24 1.89
C LEU A 100 -8.98 -0.44 0.59
N VAL A 101 -10.09 0.29 0.39
CA VAL A 101 -10.29 1.16 -0.77
C VAL A 101 -9.22 2.25 -0.83
N LEU A 102 -8.92 2.89 0.31
CA LEU A 102 -7.87 3.91 0.38
C LEU A 102 -6.47 3.33 0.06
N GLN A 103 -6.20 2.12 0.54
CA GLN A 103 -4.94 1.43 0.26
C GLN A 103 -4.80 1.12 -1.24
N TYR A 104 -5.87 0.59 -1.86
CA TYR A 104 -5.91 0.29 -3.29
C TYR A 104 -5.61 1.52 -4.14
N LEU A 105 -6.27 2.63 -3.84
CA LEU A 105 -6.08 3.88 -4.57
C LEU A 105 -4.63 4.42 -4.46
N ARG A 106 -3.96 4.19 -3.33
CA ARG A 106 -2.56 4.59 -3.11
C ARG A 106 -1.55 3.70 -3.85
N LEU A 107 -1.92 2.48 -4.25
CA LEU A 107 -1.01 1.59 -4.97
C LEU A 107 -0.55 2.16 -6.31
N GLU A 108 -1.38 2.94 -7.00
CA GLU A 108 -1.03 3.56 -8.27
C GLU A 108 0.04 4.67 -8.13
N SER A 109 0.16 5.31 -6.95
CA SER A 109 1.18 6.33 -6.66
C SER A 109 2.47 5.77 -6.02
N PHE A 110 2.59 4.45 -5.93
CA PHE A 110 3.66 3.76 -5.18
C PHE A 110 5.09 4.20 -5.55
N HIS A 111 5.34 4.53 -6.81
CA HIS A 111 6.71 4.81 -7.29
C HIS A 111 7.28 6.16 -6.91
N ASP A 112 6.44 7.14 -6.53
CA ASP A 112 6.88 8.53 -6.37
C ASP A 112 7.13 8.95 -4.90
N ASP A 113 6.62 8.20 -3.91
CA ASP A 113 6.55 8.65 -2.50
C ASP A 113 7.23 7.70 -1.48
N LEU A 114 8.04 6.74 -1.92
CA LEU A 114 8.72 5.84 -0.98
C LEU A 114 9.77 6.57 -0.13
N VAL A 115 9.59 6.60 1.18
CA VAL A 115 10.51 7.17 2.16
C VAL A 115 11.17 6.06 2.97
N LEU A 116 12.28 5.53 2.48
CA LEU A 116 13.02 4.47 3.15
C LEU A 116 13.78 5.03 4.37
N LYS A 117 13.52 4.45 5.56
CA LYS A 117 14.18 4.78 6.83
C LYS A 117 14.54 3.51 7.58
N LYS A 118 15.48 3.65 8.52
CA LYS A 118 15.75 2.60 9.49
C LYS A 118 14.65 2.59 10.53
N GLU A 119 13.97 1.46 10.65
CA GLU A 119 12.86 1.25 11.57
C GLU A 119 13.13 0.00 12.43
N ASN A 120 12.64 -0.01 13.66
CA ASN A 120 12.68 -1.21 14.50
C ASN A 120 11.50 -2.12 14.12
N LEU A 121 11.78 -3.36 13.72
CA LEU A 121 10.77 -4.31 13.25
C LEU A 121 9.78 -4.68 14.36
N GLU A 122 10.27 -4.88 15.58
CA GLU A 122 9.42 -5.26 16.72
C GLU A 122 8.39 -4.18 17.03
N ASP A 123 8.80 -2.90 17.00
CA ASP A 123 7.89 -1.77 17.23
C ASP A 123 6.80 -1.71 16.16
N LEU A 124 7.16 -1.89 14.88
CA LEU A 124 6.21 -1.91 13.78
C LEU A 124 5.19 -3.04 13.93
N VAL A 125 5.65 -4.25 14.24
CA VAL A 125 4.78 -5.41 14.45
C VAL A 125 3.86 -5.19 15.65
N LYS A 126 4.38 -4.70 16.78
CA LYS A 126 3.58 -4.39 17.98
C LYS A 126 2.52 -3.32 17.72
N GLU A 127 2.84 -2.29 16.92
CA GLU A 127 1.90 -1.24 16.55
C GLU A 127 0.71 -1.83 15.77
N VAL A 128 0.95 -2.71 14.80
CA VAL A 128 -0.11 -3.38 14.03
C VAL A 128 -0.91 -4.32 14.91
N VAL A 129 -0.26 -5.20 15.65
CA VAL A 129 -0.92 -6.18 16.51
C VAL A 129 -1.83 -5.52 17.53
N LYS A 130 -1.44 -4.39 18.10
CA LYS A 130 -2.24 -3.62 19.06
C LYS A 130 -3.59 -3.20 18.48
N LYS A 131 -3.67 -2.85 17.19
CA LYS A 131 -4.94 -2.49 16.52
C LYS A 131 -5.90 -3.68 16.47
N TYR A 132 -5.37 -4.89 16.41
CA TYR A 132 -6.15 -6.12 16.27
C TYR A 132 -6.33 -6.91 17.59
N ALA A 133 -5.83 -6.39 18.71
CA ALA A 133 -5.84 -7.07 20.00
C ALA A 133 -7.24 -7.57 20.44
N LEU A 134 -8.28 -6.76 20.22
CA LEU A 134 -9.66 -7.13 20.53
C LEU A 134 -10.13 -8.38 19.74
N PHE A 135 -9.64 -8.56 18.50
CA PHE A 135 -10.03 -9.72 17.69
C PHE A 135 -9.39 -11.01 18.21
N PHE A 136 -8.12 -10.95 18.64
CA PHE A 136 -7.47 -12.07 19.30
C PHE A 136 -8.24 -12.51 20.54
N ILE A 137 -8.61 -11.55 21.40
CA ILE A 137 -9.37 -11.81 22.61
C ILE A 137 -10.75 -12.38 22.29
N GLN A 138 -11.49 -11.77 21.36
CA GLN A 138 -12.86 -12.21 21.02
C GLN A 138 -12.90 -13.59 20.38
N LYS A 139 -11.88 -13.96 19.59
CA LYS A 139 -11.78 -15.26 18.96
C LYS A 139 -11.08 -16.30 19.83
N GLY A 140 -10.49 -15.91 20.96
CA GLY A 140 -9.69 -16.79 21.80
C GLY A 140 -8.41 -17.31 21.12
N LEU A 141 -7.86 -16.52 20.16
CA LEU A 141 -6.66 -16.88 19.43
C LEU A 141 -5.41 -16.51 20.23
N THR A 142 -4.40 -17.36 20.17
CA THR A 142 -3.09 -17.05 20.73
C THR A 142 -2.27 -16.21 19.77
N LEU A 143 -1.39 -15.35 20.31
CA LEU A 143 -0.42 -14.59 19.55
C LEU A 143 0.97 -14.86 20.13
N ASN A 144 1.90 -15.26 19.27
CA ASN A 144 3.30 -15.45 19.62
C ASN A 144 4.17 -14.52 18.79
N LEU A 145 5.01 -13.71 19.45
CA LEU A 145 5.96 -12.79 18.82
C LEU A 145 7.35 -13.14 19.33
N HIS A 146 8.28 -13.46 18.41
CA HIS A 146 9.67 -13.74 18.77
C HIS A 146 10.65 -13.41 17.65
N ASP A 147 11.92 -13.25 17.99
CA ASP A 147 13.01 -12.97 17.05
C ASP A 147 12.81 -11.72 16.17
N LEU A 148 12.13 -10.69 16.71
CA LEU A 148 11.78 -9.47 16.01
C LEU A 148 12.73 -8.29 16.32
N ASP A 149 13.67 -8.45 17.27
CA ASP A 149 14.62 -7.37 17.66
C ASP A 149 15.65 -7.11 16.55
N ARG A 150 15.19 -6.42 15.50
CA ARG A 150 15.98 -6.10 14.31
C ARG A 150 15.63 -4.71 13.78
N THR A 151 16.66 -4.09 13.18
CA THR A 151 16.48 -2.85 12.41
C THR A 151 16.38 -3.21 10.93
N ILE A 152 15.32 -2.76 10.28
CA ILE A 152 15.07 -2.92 8.84
C ILE A 152 15.08 -1.56 8.15
N VAL A 153 15.39 -1.54 6.84
CA VAL A 153 15.26 -0.34 6.00
C VAL A 153 13.97 -0.47 5.19
N THR A 154 12.98 0.33 5.54
CA THR A 154 11.66 0.25 4.91
C THR A 154 10.95 1.60 4.93
N ASP A 155 9.90 1.73 4.13
CA ASP A 155 8.90 2.77 4.33
C ASP A 155 7.90 2.28 5.38
N LYS A 156 7.88 2.95 6.55
CA LYS A 156 7.00 2.59 7.67
C LYS A 156 5.54 2.45 7.25
N LYS A 157 5.03 3.42 6.47
CA LYS A 157 3.62 3.47 6.06
C LYS A 157 3.25 2.25 5.20
N TRP A 158 4.07 1.93 4.20
CA TRP A 158 3.83 0.80 3.31
C TRP A 158 4.02 -0.54 4.01
N PHE A 159 5.03 -0.64 4.86
CA PHE A 159 5.25 -1.85 5.67
C PHE A 159 4.05 -2.15 6.57
N MET A 160 3.53 -1.13 7.28
CA MET A 160 2.35 -1.25 8.12
C MET A 160 1.11 -1.71 7.34
N ILE A 161 0.89 -1.16 6.14
CA ILE A 161 -0.21 -1.55 5.26
C ILE A 161 -0.13 -3.03 4.90
N ILE A 162 1.05 -3.50 4.49
CA ILE A 162 1.26 -4.90 4.11
C ILE A 162 1.00 -5.81 5.32
N LEU A 163 1.59 -5.47 6.46
CA LEU A 163 1.46 -6.28 7.67
C LEU A 163 0.01 -6.31 8.19
N GLU A 164 -0.71 -5.17 8.16
CA GLU A 164 -2.13 -5.10 8.51
C GLU A 164 -2.97 -5.99 7.59
N GLN A 165 -2.71 -5.98 6.29
CA GLN A 165 -3.45 -6.80 5.32
C GLN A 165 -3.23 -8.30 5.57
N VAL A 166 -1.97 -8.71 5.78
CA VAL A 166 -1.65 -10.12 6.03
C VAL A 166 -2.24 -10.58 7.37
N LEU A 167 -2.09 -9.78 8.44
CA LEU A 167 -2.63 -10.10 9.76
C LEU A 167 -4.17 -10.16 9.75
N SER A 168 -4.82 -9.24 9.05
CA SER A 168 -6.29 -9.24 8.88
C SER A 168 -6.78 -10.50 8.17
N ASN A 169 -6.07 -10.93 7.12
CA ASN A 169 -6.38 -12.18 6.43
C ASN A 169 -6.21 -13.39 7.36
N SER A 170 -5.10 -13.49 8.07
CA SER A 170 -4.86 -14.56 9.03
C SER A 170 -5.94 -14.61 10.11
N LEU A 171 -6.30 -13.45 10.68
CA LEU A 171 -7.40 -13.37 11.65
C LEU A 171 -8.75 -13.78 11.06
N LYS A 172 -9.02 -13.44 9.79
CA LYS A 172 -10.27 -13.81 9.12
C LYS A 172 -10.41 -15.31 8.96
N TYR A 173 -9.35 -16.00 8.57
CA TYR A 173 -9.39 -17.41 8.20
C TYR A 173 -8.97 -18.36 9.33
N THR A 174 -8.47 -17.85 10.46
CA THR A 174 -8.17 -18.64 11.66
C THR A 174 -9.37 -18.63 12.60
N LYS A 175 -9.89 -19.83 12.89
CA LYS A 175 -11.02 -20.02 13.82
C LYS A 175 -10.55 -20.45 15.20
N GLU A 176 -9.51 -21.28 15.29
CA GLU A 176 -8.95 -21.86 16.51
C GLU A 176 -7.42 -21.89 16.41
N GLY A 177 -6.74 -21.91 17.56
CA GLY A 177 -5.28 -21.90 17.64
C GLY A 177 -4.69 -20.51 17.73
N GLY A 178 -3.85 -20.08 16.78
CA GLY A 178 -3.18 -18.79 16.89
C GLY A 178 -2.42 -18.32 15.67
N ILE A 179 -1.77 -17.20 15.87
CA ILE A 179 -0.90 -16.55 14.89
C ILE A 179 0.48 -16.37 15.52
N GLU A 180 1.49 -16.67 14.76
CA GLU A 180 2.90 -16.53 15.14
C GLU A 180 3.59 -15.58 14.14
N ILE A 181 4.30 -14.58 14.66
CA ILE A 181 5.06 -13.61 13.84
C ILE A 181 6.50 -13.64 14.34
N PHE A 182 7.42 -13.96 13.45
CA PHE A 182 8.83 -14.10 13.79
C PHE A 182 9.73 -13.85 12.59
N CYS A 183 11.02 -13.61 12.86
CA CYS A 183 12.03 -13.47 11.84
C CYS A 183 12.99 -14.65 11.87
N GLN A 184 13.25 -15.25 10.72
CA GLN A 184 14.27 -16.29 10.55
C GLN A 184 14.99 -16.06 9.23
N ASP A 185 16.34 -16.16 9.21
CA ASP A 185 17.17 -16.01 8.01
C ASP A 185 16.84 -14.75 7.18
N ASP A 186 16.65 -13.60 7.87
CA ASP A 186 16.25 -12.30 7.30
C ASP A 186 14.89 -12.27 6.59
N VAL A 187 14.06 -13.27 6.83
CA VAL A 187 12.67 -13.33 6.34
C VAL A 187 11.71 -13.15 7.52
N LEU A 188 10.74 -12.27 7.36
CA LEU A 188 9.62 -12.11 8.29
C LEU A 188 8.54 -13.14 7.95
N TYR A 189 8.23 -13.98 8.91
CA TYR A 189 7.16 -14.98 8.81
C TYR A 189 5.95 -14.53 9.60
N LEU A 190 4.78 -14.67 9.00
CA LEU A 190 3.50 -14.64 9.67
C LEU A 190 2.81 -15.97 9.39
N LYS A 191 2.70 -16.80 10.43
CA LYS A 191 2.14 -18.15 10.37
C LYS A 191 0.86 -18.21 11.15
N ASP A 192 -0.18 -18.74 10.55
CA ASP A 192 -1.47 -18.97 11.20
C ASP A 192 -1.87 -20.45 11.18
N THR A 193 -2.82 -20.81 12.04
CA THR A 193 -3.39 -22.16 12.12
C THR A 193 -4.73 -22.22 11.37
N GLY A 194 -4.95 -21.34 10.40
CA GLY A 194 -6.19 -21.24 9.65
C GLY A 194 -6.39 -22.32 8.60
N LEU A 195 -7.38 -22.10 7.74
CA LEU A 195 -7.79 -23.07 6.72
C LEU A 195 -6.79 -23.25 5.58
N GLY A 196 -5.77 -22.38 5.52
CA GLY A 196 -4.84 -22.30 4.39
C GLY A 196 -5.49 -21.75 3.11
N ILE A 197 -4.68 -21.65 2.04
CA ILE A 197 -5.10 -21.25 0.71
C ILE A 197 -5.19 -22.52 -0.15
N LYS A 198 -6.30 -22.72 -0.83
CA LYS A 198 -6.45 -23.87 -1.74
C LYS A 198 -5.68 -23.62 -3.02
N ASP A 199 -5.14 -24.67 -3.63
CA ASP A 199 -4.42 -24.58 -4.92
C ASP A 199 -5.27 -23.94 -6.04
N SER A 200 -6.61 -24.04 -5.94
CA SER A 200 -7.54 -23.40 -6.88
C SER A 200 -7.63 -21.88 -6.71
N ASP A 201 -7.15 -21.33 -5.60
CA ASP A 201 -7.29 -19.93 -5.21
C ASP A 201 -5.94 -19.18 -5.33
N ILE A 202 -4.90 -19.86 -5.85
CA ILE A 202 -3.58 -19.36 -6.20
C ILE A 202 -3.53 -19.13 -7.72
#